data_8074a4f7cf4122fb1f03d6399dba5332
#
_entry.id   8074a4f7cf4122fb1f03d6399dba5332
#
_cell.length_a   1.000
_cell.length_b   1.000
_cell.length_c   1.000
_cell.angle_alpha   90.00
_cell.angle_beta   90.00
_cell.angle_gamma   90.00
#
_symmetry.space_group_name_H-M   'P 1'
#
loop_
_entity.id
_entity.type
_entity.pdbx_description
1 polymer ?
#
loop_
_entity_poly.entity_id
_entity_poly.type
_entity_poly.pdbx_seq_one_letter_code
_entity_poly.pdbx_strand_id
1 'polypeptide(L)'
;MRKRLFSILFAQCMVLSLVPTTAFAEDSTEETAVCTCEMACTEETMNAECPVCGAEGALVENCGKYAEPAAEGEASQPEGEELQENQDSDMPDTQSEAALAQLSGEGENGIAVQSAGVAIDNTNFPDANFCSFVASSFDEDNDNYLSDTEINAAENINCAKKGISDLTGISHFTALKSLKCFNNQLTSLDVSKNTALTYLDCGRNQLTTLDVSKNTALTYLDCRNNQLTSLDVSKNTVLTDLDCRNNQLTSLDVSKNTALTKLNCYDNQLTSLDVSKNTALTYLDCDWNQLTSLDVSKNVALTKLSCWGNSLTKLDVSNNTALIHLDCGRNQLTTLDVSKNTALTYLDCRNNQLTSLDV
;
A
#
# COMPACT_ATOMS: atom_id res chain seq x y z
N MET A 1 -17.28 -35.09 0.92
CA MET A 1 -16.80 -33.73 0.61
C MET A 1 -16.63 -33.65 -0.90
N ARG A 2 -17.42 -32.83 -1.59
CA ARG A 2 -17.38 -32.76 -3.05
C ARG A 2 -16.35 -31.71 -3.45
N LYS A 3 -15.23 -32.16 -4.04
CA LYS A 3 -14.24 -31.29 -4.67
C LYS A 3 -14.89 -30.67 -5.91
N ARG A 4 -14.97 -29.34 -5.99
CA ARG A 4 -15.31 -28.64 -7.23
C ARG A 4 -14.02 -28.38 -7.98
N LEU A 5 -13.62 -29.33 -8.82
CA LEU A 5 -12.62 -29.10 -9.86
C LEU A 5 -13.34 -28.44 -11.05
N PHE A 6 -13.02 -27.19 -11.32
CA PHE A 6 -13.31 -26.59 -12.62
C PHE A 6 -12.10 -26.83 -13.54
N SER A 7 -12.14 -27.98 -14.21
CA SER A 7 -11.22 -28.29 -15.30
C SER A 7 -11.90 -27.87 -16.60
N ILE A 8 -11.38 -26.83 -17.28
CA ILE A 8 -11.79 -26.50 -18.64
C ILE A 8 -10.64 -26.88 -19.56
N LEU A 9 -10.76 -28.06 -20.16
CA LEU A 9 -10.00 -28.43 -21.33
C LEU A 9 -10.59 -27.72 -22.57
N PHE A 10 -9.82 -26.87 -23.22
CA PHE A 10 -10.03 -26.53 -24.62
C PHE A 10 -8.73 -26.71 -25.39
N ALA A 11 -8.60 -27.89 -25.98
CA ALA A 11 -7.63 -28.13 -27.02
C ALA A 11 -8.36 -28.06 -28.39
N GLN A 12 -7.77 -27.28 -29.27
CA GLN A 12 -7.90 -27.24 -30.73
C GLN A 12 -8.78 -28.29 -31.42
N CYS A 13 -9.67 -27.81 -32.29
CA CYS A 13 -9.89 -28.43 -33.60
C CYS A 13 -10.35 -27.36 -34.60
N MET A 14 -9.46 -27.00 -35.54
CA MET A 14 -9.88 -26.55 -36.87
C MET A 14 -10.19 -27.80 -37.68
N VAL A 15 -11.32 -27.84 -38.36
CA VAL A 15 -11.50 -28.14 -39.76
C VAL A 15 -12.97 -27.97 -40.17
N LEU A 16 -13.15 -27.29 -41.31
CA LEU A 16 -14.36 -27.00 -42.10
C LEU A 16 -15.42 -28.13 -42.19
N SER A 17 -16.69 -27.75 -42.17
CA SER A 17 -17.59 -28.03 -43.29
C SER A 17 -18.94 -27.31 -43.11
N LEU A 18 -19.45 -26.84 -44.25
CA LEU A 18 -20.69 -26.11 -44.47
C LEU A 18 -21.94 -26.97 -44.33
N VAL A 19 -23.07 -26.26 -44.06
CA VAL A 19 -24.47 -26.39 -44.46
C VAL A 19 -25.47 -26.70 -43.33
N PRO A 20 -26.75 -26.33 -43.42
CA PRO A 20 -27.37 -25.17 -42.79
C PRO A 20 -28.56 -25.46 -41.87
N THR A 21 -28.95 -24.41 -41.13
CA THR A 21 -30.26 -24.04 -40.59
C THR A 21 -31.20 -25.13 -40.02
N THR A 22 -31.48 -24.99 -38.76
CA THR A 22 -32.84 -24.68 -38.27
C THR A 22 -32.74 -24.16 -36.84
N ALA A 23 -33.54 -23.13 -36.58
CA ALA A 23 -33.64 -22.40 -35.31
C ALA A 23 -34.24 -23.28 -34.20
N PHE A 24 -33.63 -23.17 -33.03
CA PHE A 24 -34.35 -23.14 -31.77
C PHE A 24 -33.65 -22.12 -30.88
N ALA A 25 -34.32 -21.04 -30.60
CA ALA A 25 -33.98 -20.09 -29.58
C ALA A 25 -34.26 -20.75 -28.23
N GLU A 26 -33.23 -20.98 -27.43
CA GLU A 26 -33.39 -21.02 -25.98
C GLU A 26 -32.69 -19.77 -25.43
N ASP A 27 -33.55 -18.85 -25.04
CA ASP A 27 -33.27 -17.64 -24.30
C ASP A 27 -32.78 -18.00 -22.90
N SER A 28 -31.47 -18.10 -22.71
CA SER A 28 -30.86 -18.03 -21.39
C SER A 28 -30.38 -16.61 -21.17
N THR A 29 -31.29 -15.75 -20.76
CA THR A 29 -30.94 -14.51 -20.11
C THR A 29 -30.15 -14.87 -18.85
N GLU A 30 -28.83 -14.74 -18.89
CA GLU A 30 -28.06 -14.54 -17.67
C GLU A 30 -28.58 -13.26 -17.03
N GLU A 31 -29.44 -13.40 -16.02
CA GLU A 31 -29.79 -12.30 -15.15
C GLU A 31 -28.50 -11.83 -14.47
N THR A 32 -27.92 -10.76 -15.01
CA THR A 32 -26.82 -10.07 -14.34
C THR A 32 -27.35 -9.58 -12.99
N ALA A 33 -26.74 -10.07 -11.91
CA ALA A 33 -27.07 -9.62 -10.56
C ALA A 33 -27.02 -8.11 -10.49
N VAL A 34 -28.13 -7.47 -10.09
CA VAL A 34 -28.26 -6.03 -9.98
C VAL A 34 -28.08 -5.62 -8.52
N CYS A 35 -27.29 -4.58 -8.28
CA CYS A 35 -27.10 -4.05 -6.94
C CYS A 35 -28.41 -3.50 -6.37
N THR A 36 -28.81 -4.00 -5.19
CA THR A 36 -30.05 -3.64 -4.49
C THR A 36 -29.84 -2.64 -3.34
N CYS A 37 -28.61 -2.09 -3.18
CA CYS A 37 -28.33 -1.13 -2.13
C CYS A 37 -29.13 0.16 -2.29
N GLU A 38 -29.71 0.67 -1.20
CA GLU A 38 -30.46 1.94 -1.20
C GLU A 38 -29.51 3.15 -1.18
N MET A 39 -28.31 3.00 -0.59
CA MET A 39 -27.25 4.01 -0.52
C MET A 39 -25.96 3.48 -1.18
N ALA A 40 -25.05 4.40 -1.54
CA ALA A 40 -23.74 4.02 -2.04
C ALA A 40 -22.98 3.18 -1.00
N CYS A 41 -22.44 2.04 -1.43
CA CYS A 41 -21.62 1.18 -0.58
C CYS A 41 -20.23 1.80 -0.38
N THR A 42 -19.71 1.68 0.82
CA THR A 42 -18.31 1.97 1.17
C THR A 42 -17.65 0.68 1.67
N GLU A 43 -16.32 0.68 1.79
CA GLU A 43 -15.60 -0.49 2.33
C GLU A 43 -16.07 -0.91 3.75
N GLU A 44 -16.65 0.04 4.49
CA GLU A 44 -17.16 -0.19 5.86
C GLU A 44 -18.66 -0.51 5.91
N THR A 45 -19.40 -0.25 4.81
CA THR A 45 -20.87 -0.34 4.78
C THR A 45 -21.38 -1.21 3.64
N MET A 46 -20.66 -2.26 3.26
CA MET A 46 -21.14 -3.22 2.27
C MET A 46 -22.34 -3.98 2.82
N ASN A 47 -23.44 -3.99 2.04
CA ASN A 47 -24.64 -4.72 2.44
C ASN A 47 -24.47 -6.22 2.15
N ALA A 48 -24.39 -7.02 3.20
CA ALA A 48 -24.23 -8.48 3.12
C ALA A 48 -25.40 -9.18 2.42
N GLU A 49 -26.57 -8.54 2.31
CA GLU A 49 -27.75 -9.11 1.63
C GLU A 49 -27.83 -8.70 0.14
N CYS A 50 -26.94 -7.82 -0.32
CA CYS A 50 -26.91 -7.40 -1.72
C CYS A 50 -26.25 -8.48 -2.59
N PRO A 51 -26.90 -8.93 -3.70
CA PRO A 51 -26.34 -9.97 -4.55
C PRO A 51 -25.05 -9.58 -5.28
N VAL A 52 -24.69 -8.30 -5.31
CA VAL A 52 -23.47 -7.78 -5.94
C VAL A 52 -22.39 -7.51 -4.89
N CYS A 53 -22.67 -6.65 -3.91
CA CYS A 53 -21.66 -6.23 -2.95
C CYS A 53 -21.63 -7.04 -1.64
N GLY A 54 -22.60 -7.91 -1.41
CA GLY A 54 -22.61 -8.89 -0.31
C GLY A 54 -21.99 -10.24 -0.68
N ALA A 55 -21.58 -10.46 -1.93
CA ALA A 55 -20.93 -11.68 -2.36
C ALA A 55 -19.51 -11.81 -1.75
N GLU A 56 -19.10 -13.04 -1.43
CA GLU A 56 -17.77 -13.30 -0.88
C GLU A 56 -16.68 -12.85 -1.88
N GLY A 57 -15.82 -11.92 -1.47
CA GLY A 57 -14.78 -11.34 -2.32
C GLY A 57 -15.24 -10.16 -3.19
N ALA A 58 -16.46 -9.63 -2.98
CA ALA A 58 -16.93 -8.45 -3.68
C ALA A 58 -16.07 -7.21 -3.35
N LEU A 59 -15.80 -6.40 -4.37
CA LEU A 59 -15.14 -5.12 -4.23
C LEU A 59 -16.19 -4.00 -4.31
N VAL A 60 -15.99 -2.93 -3.55
CA VAL A 60 -16.92 -1.77 -3.52
C VAL A 60 -17.16 -1.18 -4.90
N GLU A 61 -16.14 -1.18 -5.73
CA GLU A 61 -16.17 -0.71 -7.13
C GLU A 61 -17.12 -1.52 -8.04
N ASN A 62 -17.50 -2.73 -7.64
CA ASN A 62 -18.49 -3.56 -8.35
C ASN A 62 -19.94 -3.21 -7.98
N CYS A 63 -20.12 -2.31 -7.00
CA CYS A 63 -21.45 -1.81 -6.63
C CYS A 63 -21.94 -0.79 -7.66
N GLY A 64 -23.07 -1.06 -8.33
CA GLY A 64 -23.65 -0.15 -9.31
C GLY A 64 -24.10 1.22 -8.80
N LYS A 65 -23.98 1.46 -7.48
CA LYS A 65 -24.20 2.76 -6.83
C LYS A 65 -22.92 3.39 -6.29
N TYR A 66 -21.77 2.79 -6.56
CA TYR A 66 -20.49 3.41 -6.25
C TYR A 66 -20.32 4.64 -7.17
N ALA A 67 -20.37 5.85 -6.58
CA ALA A 67 -20.08 7.07 -7.30
C ALA A 67 -18.55 7.26 -7.30
N GLU A 68 -17.90 7.09 -8.46
CA GLU A 68 -16.56 7.63 -8.63
C GLU A 68 -16.59 9.13 -8.31
N PRO A 69 -15.64 9.68 -7.55
CA PRO A 69 -15.54 11.12 -7.40
C PRO A 69 -15.34 11.73 -8.79
N ALA A 70 -16.23 12.63 -9.18
CA ALA A 70 -16.20 13.30 -10.47
C ALA A 70 -14.82 13.93 -10.69
N ALA A 71 -14.20 13.59 -11.81
CA ALA A 71 -13.04 14.32 -12.32
C ALA A 71 -13.47 15.76 -12.58
N GLU A 72 -12.94 16.71 -11.81
CA GLU A 72 -13.20 18.13 -12.03
C GLU A 72 -12.60 18.53 -13.37
N GLY A 73 -13.48 19.09 -14.20
CA GLY A 73 -13.19 19.51 -15.56
C GLY A 73 -12.21 20.67 -15.63
N GLU A 74 -11.44 20.66 -16.68
CA GLU A 74 -10.59 21.75 -17.16
C GLU A 74 -11.36 23.07 -17.19
N ALA A 75 -10.93 24.04 -16.40
CA ALA A 75 -11.33 25.42 -16.53
C ALA A 75 -10.23 26.21 -17.26
N SER A 76 -10.59 26.67 -18.44
CA SER A 76 -9.86 27.55 -19.33
C SER A 76 -9.31 28.81 -18.64
N GLN A 77 -8.07 29.13 -18.94
CA GLN A 77 -7.44 30.41 -18.66
C GLN A 77 -8.13 31.58 -19.39
N PRO A 78 -8.11 32.78 -18.85
CA PRO A 78 -8.03 34.01 -19.64
C PRO A 78 -6.64 34.63 -19.52
N GLU A 79 -6.21 35.10 -20.68
CA GLU A 79 -4.95 35.81 -20.94
C GLU A 79 -4.90 37.20 -20.30
N GLY A 80 -3.73 37.54 -19.87
CA GLY A 80 -3.02 38.83 -20.07
C GLY A 80 -3.49 40.06 -19.30
N GLU A 81 -2.56 40.57 -18.50
CA GLU A 81 -2.14 41.98 -18.57
C GLU A 81 -0.82 42.17 -17.81
N GLU A 82 0.18 42.64 -18.58
CA GLU A 82 1.42 43.26 -18.09
C GLU A 82 1.10 44.57 -17.34
N LEU A 83 1.88 44.90 -16.32
CA LEU A 83 2.41 46.23 -16.07
C LEU A 83 3.38 46.29 -14.86
N GLN A 84 4.66 46.48 -15.23
CA GLN A 84 5.62 47.50 -14.78
C GLN A 84 6.22 47.42 -13.36
N GLU A 85 7.56 47.33 -13.48
CA GLU A 85 8.60 47.69 -12.51
C GLU A 85 8.39 49.08 -11.86
N ASN A 86 8.78 49.16 -10.58
CA ASN A 86 9.52 50.32 -10.09
C ASN A 86 10.49 49.92 -8.97
N GLN A 87 11.74 50.22 -9.23
CA GLN A 87 12.85 50.31 -8.28
C GLN A 87 12.64 51.52 -7.35
N ASP A 88 13.04 51.44 -6.10
CA ASP A 88 14.10 52.25 -5.50
C ASP A 88 14.28 51.95 -4.00
N SER A 89 15.49 51.62 -3.67
CA SER A 89 16.47 52.11 -2.71
C SER A 89 16.00 52.57 -1.31
N ASP A 90 16.54 51.98 -0.27
CA ASP A 90 17.63 52.51 0.60
C ASP A 90 17.65 51.77 1.96
N MET A 91 18.80 51.24 2.28
CA MET A 91 19.20 50.92 3.66
C MET A 91 19.56 52.24 4.40
N PRO A 92 19.55 52.30 5.74
CA PRO A 92 20.80 52.05 6.42
C PRO A 92 20.72 51.24 7.75
N ASP A 93 21.84 50.62 7.95
CA ASP A 93 22.45 50.14 9.19
C ASP A 93 22.23 51.01 10.44
N THR A 94 22.01 50.39 11.60
CA THR A 94 22.72 50.74 12.83
C THR A 94 22.57 49.67 13.92
N GLN A 95 23.71 49.29 14.43
CA GLN A 95 23.97 48.51 15.65
C GLN A 95 23.41 49.20 16.91
N SER A 96 23.03 48.40 17.91
CA SER A 96 23.50 48.66 19.29
C SER A 96 23.34 47.44 20.19
N GLU A 97 24.45 47.07 20.76
CA GLU A 97 24.65 46.14 21.87
C GLU A 97 24.09 46.67 23.20
N ALA A 98 23.76 45.66 24.04
CA ALA A 98 23.94 45.63 25.49
C ALA A 98 23.02 46.45 26.40
N ALA A 99 22.28 45.72 27.24
CA ALA A 99 22.22 46.02 28.68
C ALA A 99 21.84 44.81 29.50
N LEU A 100 22.81 44.19 30.15
CA LEU A 100 22.58 43.38 31.36
C LEU A 100 22.05 44.32 32.47
N ALA A 101 20.96 43.92 33.10
CA ALA A 101 20.63 44.43 34.42
C ALA A 101 20.17 43.24 35.31
N GLN A 102 21.00 42.93 36.27
CA GLN A 102 20.70 42.07 37.42
C GLN A 102 19.56 42.67 38.23
N LEU A 103 18.58 41.88 38.58
CA LEU A 103 17.78 42.06 39.78
C LEU A 103 17.60 40.71 40.47
N SER A 104 18.34 40.55 41.56
CA SER A 104 18.12 39.54 42.60
C SER A 104 16.81 39.84 43.33
N GLY A 105 15.91 38.86 43.39
CA GLY A 105 14.71 38.88 44.20
C GLY A 105 14.28 37.47 44.42
N GLU A 106 14.53 36.99 45.65
CA GLU A 106 14.07 35.67 46.13
C GLU A 106 12.54 35.67 46.21
N GLY A 107 11.93 34.68 45.55
CA GLY A 107 10.53 34.37 45.69
C GLY A 107 10.38 32.91 45.27
N GLU A 108 10.31 32.01 46.27
CA GLU A 108 9.96 30.62 46.09
C GLU A 108 8.51 30.54 45.56
N ASN A 109 8.40 30.35 44.25
CA ASN A 109 7.31 29.69 43.60
C ASN A 109 7.91 28.90 42.48
N GLY A 110 7.92 27.57 42.59
CA GLY A 110 8.35 26.63 41.54
C GLY A 110 7.45 26.80 40.33
N ILE A 111 7.78 27.79 39.52
CA ILE A 111 7.34 27.81 38.12
C ILE A 111 8.18 26.71 37.47
N ALA A 112 7.60 25.54 37.32
CA ALA A 112 8.10 24.60 36.35
C ALA A 112 8.27 25.40 35.05
N VAL A 113 9.52 25.56 34.58
CA VAL A 113 9.78 26.05 33.24
C VAL A 113 9.14 25.03 32.33
N GLN A 114 7.89 25.30 31.92
CA GLN A 114 7.26 24.54 30.86
C GLN A 114 8.21 24.66 29.68
N SER A 115 8.75 23.52 29.24
CA SER A 115 9.52 23.50 27.99
C SER A 115 8.62 24.13 26.93
N ALA A 116 9.16 25.16 26.24
CA ALA A 116 8.41 25.78 25.18
C ALA A 116 8.08 24.66 24.16
N GLY A 117 6.82 24.26 24.12
CA GLY A 117 6.33 23.19 23.24
C GLY A 117 6.59 23.51 21.78
N VAL A 118 6.30 22.59 20.89
CA VAL A 118 6.36 22.79 19.44
C VAL A 118 5.12 23.59 19.02
N ALA A 119 5.31 24.82 18.48
CA ALA A 119 4.19 25.62 18.01
C ALA A 119 3.46 24.91 16.85
N ILE A 120 2.14 24.88 16.89
CA ILE A 120 1.30 24.35 15.81
C ILE A 120 1.05 25.47 14.81
N ASP A 121 2.01 25.66 13.93
CA ASP A 121 2.03 26.74 12.94
C ASP A 121 2.61 26.26 11.60
N ASN A 122 2.56 27.12 10.59
CA ASN A 122 3.08 26.81 9.24
C ASN A 122 4.61 26.61 9.19
N THR A 123 5.35 26.96 10.25
CA THR A 123 6.80 26.72 10.32
C THR A 123 7.09 25.27 10.65
N ASN A 124 6.35 24.71 11.61
CA ASN A 124 6.52 23.33 12.07
C ASN A 124 5.65 22.34 11.28
N PHE A 125 4.49 22.80 10.80
CA PHE A 125 3.50 22.00 10.07
C PHE A 125 3.02 22.76 8.83
N PRO A 126 3.81 22.81 7.74
CA PRO A 126 3.53 23.67 6.57
C PRO A 126 2.28 23.25 5.78
N ASP A 127 1.89 21.96 5.80
CA ASP A 127 0.65 21.52 5.18
C ASP A 127 -0.55 21.87 6.06
N ALA A 128 -1.48 22.67 5.53
CA ALA A 128 -2.63 23.18 6.29
C ALA A 128 -3.56 22.06 6.80
N ASN A 129 -3.71 20.98 6.02
CA ASN A 129 -4.52 19.83 6.41
C ASN A 129 -3.84 19.04 7.54
N PHE A 130 -2.51 18.88 7.46
CA PHE A 130 -1.75 18.23 8.52
C PHE A 130 -1.71 19.09 9.78
N CYS A 131 -1.45 20.41 9.66
CA CYS A 131 -1.48 21.34 10.76
C CYS A 131 -2.83 21.32 11.51
N SER A 132 -3.94 21.40 10.77
CA SER A 132 -5.29 21.34 11.33
C SER A 132 -5.58 19.98 12.00
N PHE A 133 -5.08 18.89 11.41
CA PHE A 133 -5.19 17.56 11.99
C PHE A 133 -4.41 17.48 13.32
N VAL A 134 -3.19 17.98 13.37
CA VAL A 134 -2.35 18.00 14.57
C VAL A 134 -3.03 18.79 15.68
N ALA A 135 -3.48 20.02 15.39
CA ALA A 135 -4.20 20.85 16.35
C ALA A 135 -5.43 20.15 16.93
N SER A 136 -6.25 19.55 16.06
CA SER A 136 -7.51 18.91 16.51
C SER A 136 -7.32 17.58 17.22
N SER A 137 -6.16 16.93 17.08
CA SER A 137 -5.96 15.55 17.54
C SER A 137 -4.99 15.44 18.72
N PHE A 138 -4.10 16.41 18.91
CA PHE A 138 -3.00 16.30 19.87
C PHE A 138 -2.81 17.52 20.77
N ASP A 139 -3.37 18.68 20.44
CA ASP A 139 -3.41 19.88 21.28
C ASP A 139 -4.59 19.74 22.26
N GLU A 140 -4.36 19.12 23.42
CA GLU A 140 -5.42 18.78 24.36
C GLU A 140 -5.93 20.00 25.13
N ASP A 141 -5.03 20.96 25.44
CA ASP A 141 -5.37 22.16 26.19
C ASP A 141 -5.70 23.38 25.32
N ASN A 142 -5.57 23.23 24.00
CA ASN A 142 -5.88 24.24 22.97
C ASN A 142 -5.04 25.50 23.10
N ASP A 143 -3.77 25.38 23.47
CA ASP A 143 -2.85 26.51 23.61
C ASP A 143 -2.08 26.81 22.31
N ASN A 144 -2.29 26.02 21.23
CA ASN A 144 -1.64 26.04 19.94
C ASN A 144 -0.14 25.65 19.99
N TYR A 145 0.24 24.86 20.98
CA TYR A 145 1.54 24.23 21.09
C TYR A 145 1.37 22.74 21.38
N LEU A 146 2.34 21.96 20.98
CA LEU A 146 2.46 20.58 21.46
C LEU A 146 3.47 20.53 22.60
N SER A 147 3.02 20.27 23.78
CA SER A 147 3.87 20.00 24.94
C SER A 147 4.62 18.65 24.77
N ASP A 148 5.68 18.45 25.54
CA ASP A 148 6.37 17.15 25.57
C ASP A 148 5.42 16.00 26.01
N THR A 149 4.40 16.32 26.84
CA THR A 149 3.40 15.33 27.27
C THR A 149 2.54 14.88 26.09
N GLU A 150 2.00 15.79 25.31
CA GLU A 150 1.17 15.52 24.14
C GLU A 150 1.94 14.81 23.03
N ILE A 151 3.19 15.27 22.75
CA ILE A 151 4.09 14.60 21.82
C ILE A 151 4.33 13.14 22.21
N ASN A 152 4.65 12.89 23.49
CA ASN A 152 4.94 11.56 24.00
C ASN A 152 3.70 10.67 24.10
N ALA A 153 2.51 11.23 24.25
CA ALA A 153 1.25 10.50 24.23
C ALA A 153 0.84 10.06 22.81
N ALA A 154 1.34 10.73 21.78
CA ALA A 154 1.00 10.47 20.38
C ALA A 154 1.73 9.24 19.81
N GLU A 155 1.42 8.05 20.33
CA GLU A 155 1.99 6.79 19.83
C GLU A 155 1.36 6.31 18.51
N ASN A 156 0.16 6.79 18.18
CA ASN A 156 -0.61 6.37 17.01
C ASN A 156 -1.15 7.57 16.25
N ILE A 157 -0.74 7.73 14.99
CA ILE A 157 -1.24 8.80 14.11
C ILE A 157 -1.95 8.15 12.92
N ASN A 158 -3.23 8.50 12.76
CA ASN A 158 -4.02 8.13 11.59
C ASN A 158 -4.50 9.41 10.89
N CYS A 159 -3.70 9.87 9.94
CA CYS A 159 -4.01 11.01 9.08
C CYS A 159 -4.34 10.59 7.64
N ALA A 160 -4.86 9.36 7.46
CA ALA A 160 -5.25 8.86 6.16
C ALA A 160 -6.43 9.64 5.55
N LYS A 161 -6.47 9.74 4.20
CA LYS A 161 -7.58 10.33 3.43
C LYS A 161 -7.88 11.80 3.80
N LYS A 162 -6.84 12.59 4.11
CA LYS A 162 -7.00 13.99 4.53
C LYS A 162 -6.52 15.00 3.49
N GLY A 163 -6.08 14.55 2.30
CA GLY A 163 -5.58 15.43 1.25
C GLY A 163 -4.24 16.09 1.61
N ILE A 164 -3.47 15.46 2.49
CA ILE A 164 -2.17 15.97 2.96
C ILE A 164 -1.13 15.77 1.86
N SER A 165 -0.37 16.83 1.57
CA SER A 165 0.71 16.82 0.57
C SER A 165 2.11 16.81 1.21
N ASP A 166 2.21 17.20 2.47
CA ASP A 166 3.48 17.29 3.20
C ASP A 166 3.28 16.92 4.68
N LEU A 167 4.05 15.92 5.16
CA LEU A 167 4.07 15.52 6.56
C LEU A 167 5.25 16.12 7.34
N THR A 168 5.83 17.23 6.89
CA THR A 168 6.81 17.98 7.69
C THR A 168 6.20 18.28 9.06
N GLY A 169 6.97 18.03 10.13
CA GLY A 169 6.49 18.08 11.52
C GLY A 169 6.22 16.70 12.12
N ILE A 170 6.05 15.62 11.31
CA ILE A 170 5.91 14.27 11.85
C ILE A 170 7.11 13.85 12.71
N SER A 171 8.28 14.43 12.45
CA SER A 171 9.53 14.16 13.18
C SER A 171 9.49 14.57 14.66
N HIS A 172 8.56 15.43 15.07
CA HIS A 172 8.36 15.81 16.47
C HIS A 172 7.79 14.64 17.30
N PHE A 173 7.00 13.75 16.69
CA PHE A 173 6.35 12.63 17.34
C PHE A 173 7.31 11.43 17.49
N THR A 174 8.32 11.58 18.37
CA THR A 174 9.39 10.58 18.50
C THR A 174 8.95 9.28 19.16
N ALA A 175 7.84 9.29 19.92
CA ALA A 175 7.22 8.11 20.53
C ALA A 175 6.31 7.33 19.57
N LEU A 176 6.16 7.79 18.32
CA LEU A 176 5.23 7.24 17.35
C LEU A 176 5.55 5.77 17.01
N LYS A 177 4.58 4.88 17.25
CA LYS A 177 4.66 3.43 16.97
C LYS A 177 3.89 3.05 15.71
N SER A 178 2.80 3.77 15.41
CA SER A 178 1.94 3.49 14.25
C SER A 178 1.63 4.76 13.48
N LEU A 179 1.99 4.78 12.19
CA LEU A 179 1.64 5.85 11.25
C LEU A 179 0.80 5.30 10.12
N LYS A 180 -0.42 5.83 9.96
CA LYS A 180 -1.30 5.61 8.82
C LYS A 180 -1.49 6.93 8.08
N CYS A 181 -0.81 7.08 6.96
CA CYS A 181 -0.90 8.25 6.09
C CYS A 181 -1.32 7.88 4.66
N PHE A 182 -1.98 6.72 4.51
CA PHE A 182 -2.41 6.24 3.19
C PHE A 182 -3.49 7.14 2.55
N ASN A 183 -3.56 7.07 1.22
CA ASN A 183 -4.54 7.83 0.43
C ASN A 183 -4.47 9.34 0.70
N ASN A 184 -3.28 9.89 0.51
CA ASN A 184 -2.94 11.30 0.58
C ASN A 184 -2.23 11.72 -0.73
N GLN A 185 -1.58 12.87 -0.75
CA GLN A 185 -0.89 13.43 -1.92
C GLN A 185 0.63 13.55 -1.69
N LEU A 186 1.20 12.71 -0.81
CA LEU A 186 2.60 12.79 -0.42
C LEU A 186 3.52 12.45 -1.59
N THR A 187 4.45 13.34 -1.90
CA THR A 187 5.54 13.11 -2.87
C THR A 187 6.84 12.70 -2.18
N SER A 188 6.96 12.94 -0.89
CA SER A 188 8.06 12.54 -0.02
C SER A 188 7.56 12.21 1.38
N LEU A 189 8.30 11.40 2.12
CA LEU A 189 7.99 11.05 3.50
C LEU A 189 9.30 10.82 4.26
N ASP A 190 9.57 11.65 5.27
CA ASP A 190 10.70 11.47 6.18
C ASP A 190 10.23 10.97 7.55
N VAL A 191 10.47 9.71 7.81
CA VAL A 191 10.20 9.05 9.11
C VAL A 191 11.48 8.73 9.88
N SER A 192 12.61 9.34 9.51
CA SER A 192 13.93 9.01 10.08
C SER A 192 14.04 9.29 11.60
N LYS A 193 13.20 10.17 12.13
CA LYS A 193 13.14 10.48 13.58
C LYS A 193 12.12 9.61 14.34
N ASN A 194 11.20 8.97 13.63
CA ASN A 194 10.18 8.11 14.24
C ASN A 194 10.70 6.68 14.39
N THR A 195 11.81 6.53 15.13
CA THR A 195 12.56 5.26 15.22
C THR A 195 11.82 4.17 15.98
N ALA A 196 10.76 4.51 16.73
CA ALA A 196 9.89 3.58 17.43
C ALA A 196 8.80 2.96 16.54
N LEU A 197 8.70 3.35 15.26
CA LEU A 197 7.68 2.83 14.36
C LEU A 197 7.78 1.31 14.21
N THR A 198 6.65 0.66 14.50
CA THR A 198 6.42 -0.77 14.26
C THR A 198 5.45 -1.01 13.09
N TYR A 199 4.60 -0.02 12.79
CA TYR A 199 3.59 -0.06 11.75
C TYR A 199 3.65 1.20 10.89
N LEU A 200 3.83 1.05 9.58
CA LEU A 200 3.77 2.15 8.60
C LEU A 200 2.87 1.76 7.43
N ASP A 201 1.81 2.53 7.23
CA ASP A 201 0.97 2.48 6.03
C ASP A 201 1.00 3.85 5.34
N CYS A 202 1.79 3.92 4.26
CA CYS A 202 1.92 5.07 3.38
C CYS A 202 1.43 4.77 1.95
N GLY A 203 0.58 3.77 1.80
CA GLY A 203 0.03 3.37 0.52
C GLY A 203 -0.83 4.46 -0.15
N ARG A 204 -1.02 4.34 -1.47
CA ARG A 204 -1.84 5.30 -2.24
C ARG A 204 -1.40 6.75 -2.02
N ASN A 205 -0.14 7.02 -2.34
CA ASN A 205 0.48 8.33 -2.38
C ASN A 205 1.23 8.49 -3.72
N GLN A 206 2.13 9.47 -3.80
CA GLN A 206 2.92 9.76 -5.00
C GLN A 206 4.43 9.64 -4.71
N LEU A 207 4.79 8.78 -3.75
CA LEU A 207 6.18 8.61 -3.33
C LEU A 207 7.03 7.99 -4.44
N THR A 208 8.14 8.64 -4.77
CA THR A 208 9.14 8.11 -5.72
C THR A 208 10.29 7.41 -5.00
N THR A 209 10.50 7.70 -3.73
CA THR A 209 11.48 7.09 -2.84
C THR A 209 10.90 6.94 -1.44
N LEU A 210 11.39 5.95 -0.70
CA LEU A 210 11.03 5.74 0.71
C LEU A 210 12.26 5.19 1.47
N ASP A 211 12.72 5.91 2.48
CA ASP A 211 13.80 5.46 3.37
C ASP A 211 13.23 5.06 4.74
N VAL A 212 13.26 3.76 5.01
CA VAL A 212 12.85 3.16 6.30
C VAL A 212 14.04 2.61 7.08
N SER A 213 15.27 2.98 6.71
CA SER A 213 16.50 2.43 7.30
C SER A 213 16.65 2.72 8.79
N LYS A 214 16.00 3.76 9.30
CA LYS A 214 15.98 4.13 10.72
C LYS A 214 14.88 3.47 11.53
N ASN A 215 13.86 2.93 10.85
CA ASN A 215 12.69 2.33 11.47
C ASN A 215 12.90 0.82 11.65
N THR A 216 13.93 0.45 12.37
CA THR A 216 14.40 -0.95 12.49
C THR A 216 13.44 -1.85 13.27
N ALA A 217 12.47 -1.27 13.98
CA ALA A 217 11.41 -1.97 14.69
C ALA A 217 10.17 -2.27 13.83
N LEU A 218 10.15 -1.89 12.53
CA LEU A 218 9.01 -2.13 11.66
C LEU A 218 8.73 -3.62 11.52
N THR A 219 7.47 -4.00 11.85
CA THR A 219 6.91 -5.32 11.62
C THR A 219 5.95 -5.34 10.44
N TYR A 220 5.32 -4.19 10.15
CA TYR A 220 4.38 -4.00 9.04
C TYR A 220 4.77 -2.79 8.20
N LEU A 221 4.88 -2.98 6.88
CA LEU A 221 5.09 -1.90 5.91
C LEU A 221 4.14 -2.07 4.72
N ASP A 222 3.26 -1.11 4.54
CA ASP A 222 2.44 -0.95 3.35
C ASP A 222 2.84 0.34 2.61
N CYS A 223 3.47 0.18 1.46
CA CYS A 223 3.84 1.26 0.55
C CYS A 223 3.24 1.06 -0.85
N ARG A 224 2.16 0.28 -0.94
CA ARG A 224 1.45 -0.01 -2.20
C ARG A 224 0.96 1.25 -2.92
N ASN A 225 0.74 1.15 -4.23
CA ASN A 225 0.18 2.25 -5.02
C ASN A 225 0.97 3.56 -4.84
N ASN A 226 2.26 3.50 -5.13
CA ASN A 226 3.18 4.63 -5.18
C ASN A 226 3.97 4.58 -6.51
N GLN A 227 5.05 5.34 -6.61
CA GLN A 227 5.91 5.41 -7.80
C GLN A 227 7.35 4.98 -7.47
N LEU A 228 7.50 4.05 -6.50
CA LEU A 228 8.81 3.61 -6.04
C LEU A 228 9.52 2.81 -7.14
N THR A 229 10.75 3.22 -7.47
CA THR A 229 11.62 2.49 -8.41
C THR A 229 12.60 1.56 -7.70
N SER A 230 12.80 1.74 -6.42
CA SER A 230 13.61 0.91 -5.53
C SER A 230 13.06 0.96 -4.09
N LEU A 231 13.31 -0.11 -3.34
CA LEU A 231 12.94 -0.19 -1.91
C LEU A 231 14.01 -1.00 -1.18
N ASP A 232 14.66 -0.39 -0.19
CA ASP A 232 15.63 -1.06 0.68
C ASP A 232 15.00 -1.33 2.06
N VAL A 233 14.72 -2.59 2.33
CA VAL A 233 14.19 -3.07 3.62
C VAL A 233 15.25 -3.86 4.42
N SER A 234 16.53 -3.79 4.04
CA SER A 234 17.61 -4.59 4.63
C SER A 234 17.82 -4.32 6.13
N LYS A 235 17.39 -3.16 6.64
CA LYS A 235 17.46 -2.79 8.06
C LYS A 235 16.24 -3.20 8.87
N ASN A 236 15.14 -3.54 8.21
CA ASN A 236 13.87 -3.89 8.84
C ASN A 236 13.79 -5.42 9.07
N THR A 237 14.75 -5.97 9.80
CA THR A 237 14.97 -7.43 9.91
C THR A 237 13.85 -8.17 10.65
N VAL A 238 12.99 -7.45 11.37
CA VAL A 238 11.84 -8.00 12.11
C VAL A 238 10.53 -7.87 11.32
N LEU A 239 10.60 -7.41 10.06
CA LEU A 239 9.43 -7.22 9.20
C LEU A 239 8.73 -8.57 8.95
N THR A 240 7.42 -8.61 9.25
CA THR A 240 6.56 -9.79 9.06
C THR A 240 5.64 -9.66 7.87
N ASP A 241 5.23 -8.44 7.55
CA ASP A 241 4.30 -8.12 6.45
C ASP A 241 4.86 -6.99 5.59
N LEU A 242 5.03 -7.25 4.30
CA LEU A 242 5.44 -6.26 3.30
C LEU A 242 4.45 -6.23 2.15
N ASP A 243 3.78 -5.10 1.96
CA ASP A 243 2.98 -4.80 0.78
C ASP A 243 3.63 -3.66 -0.01
N CYS A 244 4.28 -3.99 -1.12
CA CYS A 244 4.89 -3.04 -2.04
C CYS A 244 4.30 -3.11 -3.45
N ARG A 245 3.09 -3.66 -3.57
CA ARG A 245 2.40 -3.82 -4.86
C ARG A 245 2.11 -2.49 -5.53
N ASN A 246 1.88 -2.54 -6.85
CA ASN A 246 1.56 -1.38 -7.67
C ASN A 246 2.60 -0.26 -7.48
N ASN A 247 3.85 -0.59 -7.86
CA ASN A 247 4.99 0.31 -7.88
C ASN A 247 5.79 0.09 -9.19
N GLN A 248 7.02 0.59 -9.26
CA GLN A 248 7.89 0.47 -10.42
C GLN A 248 9.21 -0.24 -10.07
N LEU A 249 9.16 -1.17 -9.08
CA LEU A 249 10.34 -1.86 -8.59
C LEU A 249 10.90 -2.81 -9.68
N THR A 250 12.18 -2.64 -10.01
CA THR A 250 12.89 -3.52 -10.94
C THR A 250 13.64 -4.67 -10.23
N SER A 251 13.86 -4.51 -8.93
CA SER A 251 14.47 -5.50 -8.04
C SER A 251 13.92 -5.34 -6.62
N LEU A 252 13.93 -6.43 -5.85
CA LEU A 252 13.55 -6.43 -4.44
C LEU A 252 14.40 -7.47 -3.71
N ASP A 253 15.22 -7.01 -2.74
CA ASP A 253 16.00 -7.89 -1.87
C ASP A 253 15.34 -8.01 -0.49
N VAL A 254 14.77 -9.16 -0.21
CA VAL A 254 14.16 -9.52 1.07
C VAL A 254 15.01 -10.50 1.89
N SER A 255 16.27 -10.72 1.50
CA SER A 255 17.14 -11.74 2.11
C SER A 255 17.43 -11.50 3.61
N LYS A 256 17.26 -10.26 4.08
CA LYS A 256 17.43 -9.89 5.50
C LYS A 256 16.13 -9.97 6.31
N ASN A 257 14.99 -10.03 5.64
CA ASN A 257 13.67 -10.03 6.27
C ASN A 257 13.20 -11.47 6.53
N THR A 258 13.97 -12.21 7.30
CA THR A 258 13.74 -13.65 7.51
C THR A 258 12.49 -13.98 8.32
N ALA A 259 11.90 -12.96 8.97
CA ALA A 259 10.64 -13.06 9.69
C ALA A 259 9.39 -12.86 8.81
N LEU A 260 9.56 -12.57 7.50
CA LEU A 260 8.42 -12.34 6.61
C LEU A 260 7.49 -13.56 6.55
N THR A 261 6.23 -13.31 6.87
CA THR A 261 5.11 -14.25 6.73
C THR A 261 4.24 -13.91 5.53
N LYS A 262 4.17 -12.61 5.15
CA LYS A 262 3.44 -12.14 3.98
C LYS A 262 4.30 -11.20 3.13
N LEU A 263 4.36 -11.48 1.84
CA LEU A 263 4.97 -10.65 0.83
C LEU A 263 3.98 -10.44 -0.32
N ASN A 264 3.63 -9.18 -0.56
CA ASN A 264 2.88 -8.78 -1.74
C ASN A 264 3.71 -7.79 -2.57
N CYS A 265 4.20 -8.24 -3.72
CA CYS A 265 4.92 -7.45 -4.70
C CYS A 265 4.24 -7.46 -6.08
N TYR A 266 2.92 -7.70 -6.09
CA TYR A 266 2.04 -7.65 -7.27
C TYR A 266 2.26 -6.35 -8.06
N ASP A 267 2.16 -6.43 -9.38
CA ASP A 267 2.25 -5.29 -10.30
C ASP A 267 3.47 -4.40 -10.05
N ASN A 268 4.62 -4.96 -10.46
CA ASN A 268 5.92 -4.32 -10.46
C ASN A 268 6.69 -4.73 -11.74
N GLN A 269 8.00 -4.46 -11.80
CA GLN A 269 8.84 -4.76 -12.95
C GLN A 269 9.95 -5.75 -12.58
N LEU A 270 9.71 -6.64 -11.60
CA LEU A 270 10.70 -7.58 -11.11
C LEU A 270 11.04 -8.62 -12.18
N THR A 271 12.33 -8.74 -12.49
CA THR A 271 12.84 -9.78 -13.40
C THR A 271 13.29 -11.05 -12.68
N SER A 272 13.54 -10.95 -11.37
CA SER A 272 13.89 -12.04 -10.47
C SER A 272 13.40 -11.75 -9.07
N LEU A 273 13.14 -12.80 -8.27
CA LEU A 273 12.76 -12.70 -6.86
C LEU A 273 13.34 -13.91 -6.12
N ASP A 274 14.21 -13.64 -5.14
CA ASP A 274 14.77 -14.68 -4.26
C ASP A 274 14.10 -14.61 -2.89
N VAL A 275 13.28 -15.62 -2.60
CA VAL A 275 12.59 -15.79 -1.31
C VAL A 275 13.17 -16.93 -0.48
N SER A 276 14.34 -17.45 -0.85
CA SER A 276 14.95 -18.62 -0.21
C SER A 276 15.28 -18.44 1.28
N LYS A 277 15.40 -17.18 1.74
CA LYS A 277 15.64 -16.84 3.14
C LYS A 277 14.37 -16.60 3.95
N ASN A 278 13.25 -16.43 3.27
CA ASN A 278 11.96 -16.10 3.89
C ASN A 278 11.16 -17.39 4.16
N THR A 279 11.74 -18.30 4.93
CA THR A 279 11.18 -19.65 5.16
C THR A 279 9.88 -19.66 5.95
N ALA A 280 9.52 -18.54 6.60
CA ALA A 280 8.28 -18.35 7.33
C ALA A 280 7.11 -17.85 6.44
N LEU A 281 7.34 -17.63 5.12
CA LEU A 281 6.29 -17.16 4.23
C LEU A 281 5.12 -18.14 4.17
N THR A 282 3.93 -17.61 4.46
CA THR A 282 2.64 -18.28 4.30
C THR A 282 1.87 -17.74 3.10
N TYR A 283 2.12 -16.48 2.73
CA TYR A 283 1.49 -15.77 1.63
C TYR A 283 2.56 -15.14 0.75
N LEU A 284 2.54 -15.45 -0.55
CA LEU A 284 3.35 -14.81 -1.57
C LEU A 284 2.46 -14.43 -2.76
N ASP A 285 2.44 -13.15 -3.08
CA ASP A 285 1.81 -12.61 -4.28
C ASP A 285 2.84 -11.82 -5.06
N CYS A 286 3.24 -12.36 -6.21
CA CYS A 286 4.18 -11.76 -7.15
C CYS A 286 3.59 -11.68 -8.57
N ASP A 287 2.26 -11.60 -8.67
CA ASP A 287 1.55 -11.46 -9.95
C ASP A 287 2.04 -10.22 -10.72
N TRP A 288 1.78 -10.22 -12.02
CA TRP A 288 2.11 -9.10 -12.90
C TRP A 288 3.52 -8.55 -12.68
N ASN A 289 4.50 -9.42 -12.89
CA ASN A 289 5.91 -9.09 -12.94
C ASN A 289 6.54 -9.65 -14.23
N GLN A 290 7.86 -9.66 -14.31
CA GLN A 290 8.61 -10.15 -15.46
C GLN A 290 9.48 -11.36 -15.08
N LEU A 291 9.03 -12.15 -14.08
CA LEU A 291 9.80 -13.30 -13.57
C LEU A 291 9.88 -14.40 -14.63
N THR A 292 11.10 -14.86 -14.91
CA THR A 292 11.34 -16.00 -15.80
C THR A 292 11.52 -17.32 -15.04
N SER A 293 11.79 -17.23 -13.75
CA SER A 293 11.89 -18.35 -12.81
C SER A 293 11.44 -17.93 -11.41
N LEU A 294 10.95 -18.86 -10.63
CA LEU A 294 10.60 -18.67 -9.22
C LEU A 294 10.89 -19.97 -8.46
N ASP A 295 11.78 -19.90 -7.47
CA ASP A 295 12.08 -21.03 -6.57
C ASP A 295 11.43 -20.79 -5.21
N VAL A 296 10.41 -21.59 -4.90
CA VAL A 296 9.69 -21.60 -3.63
C VAL A 296 10.00 -22.82 -2.78
N SER A 297 11.03 -23.61 -3.14
CA SER A 297 11.36 -24.88 -2.50
C SER A 297 11.69 -24.76 -0.99
N LYS A 298 12.08 -23.58 -0.53
CA LYS A 298 12.36 -23.29 0.88
C LYS A 298 11.17 -22.74 1.66
N ASN A 299 10.12 -22.32 0.96
CA ASN A 299 8.94 -21.68 1.56
C ASN A 299 7.86 -22.74 1.86
N VAL A 300 8.22 -23.75 2.65
CA VAL A 300 7.38 -24.93 2.91
C VAL A 300 6.08 -24.60 3.68
N ALA A 301 6.01 -23.43 4.31
CA ALA A 301 4.83 -22.94 5.01
C ALA A 301 3.82 -22.22 4.12
N LEU A 302 4.09 -22.08 2.81
CA LEU A 302 3.17 -21.37 1.90
C LEU A 302 1.82 -22.06 1.86
N THR A 303 0.78 -21.29 2.16
CA THR A 303 -0.63 -21.64 2.01
C THR A 303 -1.25 -20.97 0.79
N LYS A 304 -0.77 -19.79 0.41
CA LYS A 304 -1.16 -19.07 -0.81
C LYS A 304 0.05 -18.66 -1.63
N LEU A 305 0.06 -19.05 -2.89
CA LEU A 305 1.02 -18.60 -3.91
C LEU A 305 0.23 -18.06 -5.10
N SER A 306 0.53 -16.80 -5.45
CA SER A 306 0.09 -16.18 -6.68
C SER A 306 1.31 -15.69 -7.46
N CYS A 307 1.45 -16.16 -8.70
CA CYS A 307 2.52 -15.78 -9.63
C CYS A 307 1.97 -15.60 -11.06
N TRP A 308 0.70 -15.20 -11.14
CA TRP A 308 -0.03 -14.99 -12.40
C TRP A 308 0.62 -13.87 -13.22
N GLY A 309 0.53 -13.95 -14.54
CA GLY A 309 1.00 -12.86 -15.42
C GLY A 309 2.50 -12.63 -15.39
N ASN A 310 3.29 -13.69 -15.34
CA ASN A 310 4.75 -13.70 -15.44
C ASN A 310 5.24 -14.41 -16.72
N SER A 311 6.52 -14.73 -16.80
CA SER A 311 7.14 -15.47 -17.92
C SER A 311 7.74 -16.80 -17.46
N LEU A 312 7.13 -17.44 -16.45
CA LEU A 312 7.64 -18.69 -15.89
C LEU A 312 7.51 -19.83 -16.91
N THR A 313 8.61 -20.52 -17.18
CA THR A 313 8.63 -21.72 -18.02
C THR A 313 8.50 -23.03 -17.21
N LYS A 314 8.77 -22.97 -15.91
CA LYS A 314 8.68 -24.06 -14.95
C LYS A 314 8.25 -23.51 -13.60
N LEU A 315 7.50 -24.32 -12.86
CA LEU A 315 7.14 -24.06 -11.47
C LEU A 315 7.11 -25.40 -10.73
N ASP A 316 7.95 -25.51 -9.70
CA ASP A 316 7.97 -26.69 -8.81
C ASP A 316 7.41 -26.30 -7.44
N VAL A 317 6.26 -26.85 -7.11
CA VAL A 317 5.57 -26.65 -5.83
C VAL A 317 5.56 -27.91 -4.97
N SER A 318 6.37 -28.91 -5.33
CA SER A 318 6.38 -30.23 -4.67
C SER A 318 6.71 -30.18 -3.18
N ASN A 319 7.44 -29.16 -2.73
CA ASN A 319 7.78 -28.94 -1.32
C ASN A 319 6.73 -28.11 -0.56
N ASN A 320 5.81 -27.45 -1.27
CA ASN A 320 4.82 -26.54 -0.69
C ASN A 320 3.52 -27.31 -0.38
N THR A 321 3.62 -28.38 0.40
CA THR A 321 2.51 -29.31 0.66
C THR A 321 1.36 -28.69 1.46
N ALA A 322 1.59 -27.51 2.08
CA ALA A 322 0.56 -26.75 2.78
C ALA A 322 -0.26 -25.81 1.86
N LEU A 323 0.04 -25.76 0.54
CA LEU A 323 -0.69 -24.91 -0.39
C LEU A 323 -2.18 -25.25 -0.43
N ILE A 324 -2.98 -24.20 -0.20
CA ILE A 324 -4.44 -24.19 -0.29
C ILE A 324 -4.88 -23.51 -1.58
N HIS A 325 -4.14 -22.46 -1.98
CA HIS A 325 -4.43 -21.63 -3.14
C HIS A 325 -3.17 -21.48 -4.01
N LEU A 326 -3.28 -21.85 -5.28
CA LEU A 326 -2.24 -21.65 -6.29
C LEU A 326 -2.84 -20.94 -7.51
N ASP A 327 -2.33 -19.76 -7.79
CA ASP A 327 -2.58 -19.07 -9.03
C ASP A 327 -1.27 -18.92 -9.80
N CYS A 328 -1.14 -19.64 -10.91
CA CYS A 328 0.01 -19.62 -11.80
C CYS A 328 -0.40 -19.39 -13.27
N GLY A 329 -1.59 -18.82 -13.46
CA GLY A 329 -2.11 -18.51 -14.79
C GLY A 329 -1.25 -17.50 -15.56
N ARG A 330 -1.50 -17.41 -16.85
CA ARG A 330 -0.79 -16.48 -17.77
C ARG A 330 0.73 -16.49 -17.60
N ASN A 331 1.28 -17.69 -17.77
CA ASN A 331 2.71 -17.97 -17.79
C ASN A 331 3.07 -18.79 -19.05
N GLN A 332 4.25 -19.41 -19.08
CA GLN A 332 4.74 -20.25 -20.18
C GLN A 332 4.99 -21.68 -19.73
N LEU A 333 4.24 -22.16 -18.73
CA LEU A 333 4.41 -23.51 -18.18
C LEU A 333 4.00 -24.55 -19.22
N THR A 334 4.84 -25.56 -19.40
CA THR A 334 4.55 -26.71 -20.29
C THR A 334 4.07 -27.94 -19.52
N THR A 335 4.39 -28.01 -18.24
CA THR A 335 3.96 -29.06 -17.31
C THR A 335 3.71 -28.42 -15.93
N LEU A 336 2.80 -29.01 -15.16
CA LEU A 336 2.57 -28.66 -13.76
C LEU A 336 2.19 -29.93 -13.01
N ASP A 337 2.91 -30.23 -11.93
CA ASP A 337 2.62 -31.33 -11.02
C ASP A 337 2.20 -30.75 -9.66
N VAL A 338 0.96 -30.94 -9.26
CA VAL A 338 0.41 -30.57 -7.97
C VAL A 338 -0.02 -31.80 -7.14
N SER A 339 0.42 -33.00 -7.53
CA SER A 339 0.07 -34.27 -6.87
C SER A 339 0.45 -34.33 -5.39
N LYS A 340 1.46 -33.54 -4.99
CA LYS A 340 1.90 -33.39 -3.59
C LYS A 340 1.13 -32.34 -2.80
N ASN A 341 0.41 -31.46 -3.47
CA ASN A 341 -0.30 -30.35 -2.84
C ASN A 341 -1.73 -30.76 -2.47
N THR A 342 -1.84 -31.81 -1.63
CA THR A 342 -3.13 -32.47 -1.31
C THR A 342 -4.10 -31.58 -0.54
N ALA A 343 -3.63 -30.46 0.03
CA ALA A 343 -4.45 -29.44 0.68
C ALA A 343 -5.04 -28.41 -0.31
N LEU A 344 -4.65 -28.48 -1.60
CA LEU A 344 -5.05 -27.49 -2.60
C LEU A 344 -6.56 -27.52 -2.83
N THR A 345 -7.20 -26.36 -2.69
CA THR A 345 -8.64 -26.16 -2.93
C THR A 345 -8.91 -25.23 -4.11
N TYR A 346 -7.96 -24.40 -4.45
CA TYR A 346 -8.03 -23.50 -5.60
C TYR A 346 -6.77 -23.64 -6.46
N LEU A 347 -6.96 -23.86 -7.76
CA LEU A 347 -5.90 -23.90 -8.76
C LEU A 347 -6.36 -23.12 -9.99
N ASP A 348 -5.62 -22.04 -10.31
CA ASP A 348 -5.70 -21.39 -11.61
C ASP A 348 -4.38 -21.56 -12.36
N CYS A 349 -4.41 -22.31 -13.45
CA CYS A 349 -3.26 -22.51 -14.34
C CYS A 349 -3.61 -22.20 -15.80
N ARG A 350 -4.73 -21.48 -16.03
CA ARG A 350 -5.16 -21.09 -17.40
C ARG A 350 -4.11 -20.23 -18.10
N ASN A 351 -4.21 -20.12 -19.42
CA ASN A 351 -3.31 -19.32 -20.24
C ASN A 351 -1.82 -19.70 -20.06
N ASN A 352 -1.55 -21.00 -20.06
CA ASN A 352 -0.23 -21.60 -20.11
C ASN A 352 -0.11 -22.49 -21.38
N GLN A 353 0.96 -23.25 -21.50
CA GLN A 353 1.22 -24.17 -22.61
C GLN A 353 1.23 -25.63 -22.12
N LEU A 354 0.41 -25.93 -21.11
CA LEU A 354 0.41 -27.24 -20.44
C LEU A 354 0.04 -28.36 -21.42
N THR A 355 0.91 -29.35 -21.50
CA THR A 355 0.67 -30.62 -22.15
C THR A 355 0.33 -31.75 -21.17
N SER A 356 0.66 -31.55 -19.88
CA SER A 356 0.27 -32.43 -18.78
C SER A 356 -0.02 -31.61 -17.53
N LEU A 357 -0.94 -32.11 -16.72
CA LEU A 357 -1.29 -31.60 -15.40
C LEU A 357 -1.54 -32.82 -14.49
N ASP A 358 -0.66 -32.99 -13.51
CA ASP A 358 -0.77 -34.06 -12.51
C ASP A 358 -1.39 -33.48 -11.22
N VAL A 359 -2.52 -34.03 -10.76
CA VAL A 359 -3.34 -33.55 -9.65
C VAL A 359 -3.54 -34.63 -8.57
#